data_77563438dbbe42041a4db91519b47713
#
_entry.id   77563438dbbe42041a4db91519b47713
#
_cell.length_a   1.000
_cell.length_b   1.000
_cell.length_c   1.000
_cell.angle_alpha   90.00
_cell.angle_beta   90.00
_cell.angle_gamma   90.00
#
_symmetry.space_group_name_H-M   'P 1'
#
loop_
_entity.id
_entity.type
_entity.pdbx_description
1 polymer ?
#
loop_
_entity_poly.entity_id
_entity_poly.type
_entity_poly.pdbx_seq_one_letter_code
_entity_poly.pdbx_strand_id
1 'polypeptide(L)'
;MFWVDVYRQRAYEEGICDEYRARWSKCHNRKSIMDMALSVRAVDYVCNSIAKGWASLCEEDIKRDFGRFINGNYARDCGGYLSEMYCGYSGEIVYRKTILTLIFCKDVKIIVPKGHIVQIYVVGEGSNITLCSEDNSGISLDEMANKMPCSYLESKAYVTTYGEGVRISDDGNIRVHIANKCGKKGGYKV
;
A
#
# COMPACT_ATOMS: atom_id res chain seq x y z
N MET A 1 21.90 8.42 -20.20
CA MET A 1 21.27 7.32 -19.46
C MET A 1 19.81 7.70 -19.21
N PHE A 2 18.86 6.94 -19.70
CA PHE A 2 17.45 7.26 -19.46
C PHE A 2 17.16 7.00 -17.97
N TRP A 3 16.37 7.88 -17.31
CA TRP A 3 16.09 7.74 -15.89
C TRP A 3 15.42 6.38 -15.52
N VAL A 4 14.68 5.74 -16.42
CA VAL A 4 14.17 4.36 -16.27
C VAL A 4 15.30 3.36 -16.04
N ASP A 5 16.44 3.56 -16.70
CA ASP A 5 17.60 2.67 -16.56
C ASP A 5 18.22 2.77 -15.18
N VAL A 6 18.15 3.94 -14.53
CA VAL A 6 18.63 4.12 -13.15
C VAL A 6 17.82 3.26 -12.18
N TYR A 7 16.49 3.30 -12.25
CA TYR A 7 15.63 2.47 -11.40
C TYR A 7 15.79 0.98 -11.70
N ARG A 8 15.91 0.62 -12.97
CA ARG A 8 16.15 -0.76 -13.40
C ARG A 8 17.47 -1.29 -12.89
N GLN A 9 18.54 -0.51 -13.02
CA GLN A 9 19.86 -0.87 -12.54
C GLN A 9 19.86 -1.07 -11.03
N ARG A 10 19.29 -0.13 -10.26
CA ARG A 10 19.15 -0.27 -8.80
C ARG A 10 18.43 -1.56 -8.42
N ALA A 11 17.30 -1.86 -9.07
CA ALA A 11 16.56 -3.10 -8.84
C ALA A 11 17.42 -4.35 -9.13
N TYR A 12 18.23 -4.32 -10.19
CA TYR A 12 19.12 -5.45 -10.54
C TYR A 12 20.26 -5.63 -9.54
N GLU A 13 20.82 -4.53 -9.03
CA GLU A 13 21.86 -4.54 -7.99
C GLU A 13 21.33 -5.12 -6.67
N GLU A 14 20.04 -4.97 -6.39
CA GLU A 14 19.37 -5.57 -5.24
C GLU A 14 19.11 -7.08 -5.37
N GLY A 15 19.42 -7.66 -6.51
CA GLY A 15 19.26 -9.10 -6.74
C GLY A 15 17.81 -9.55 -6.92
N ILE A 16 17.00 -8.75 -7.61
CA ILE A 16 15.61 -9.17 -7.93
C ILE A 16 15.59 -10.47 -8.74
N CYS A 17 14.57 -11.29 -8.50
CA CYS A 17 14.40 -12.55 -9.22
C CYS A 17 14.16 -12.36 -10.72
N ASP A 18 14.37 -13.41 -11.50
CA ASP A 18 14.28 -13.36 -12.97
C ASP A 18 12.90 -12.96 -13.47
N GLU A 19 11.82 -13.33 -12.78
CA GLU A 19 10.46 -12.90 -13.12
C GLU A 19 10.34 -11.36 -13.11
N TYR A 20 10.88 -10.70 -12.07
CA TYR A 20 10.86 -9.25 -11.99
C TYR A 20 11.86 -8.59 -12.94
N ARG A 21 13.01 -9.22 -13.23
CA ARG A 21 13.92 -8.77 -14.29
C ARG A 21 13.23 -8.70 -15.64
N ALA A 22 12.47 -9.75 -15.99
CA ALA A 22 11.67 -9.79 -17.21
C ALA A 22 10.56 -8.73 -17.24
N ARG A 23 9.99 -8.36 -16.09
CA ARG A 23 9.00 -7.27 -16.00
C ARG A 23 9.66 -5.91 -16.15
N TRP A 24 10.81 -5.69 -15.51
CA TRP A 24 11.58 -4.46 -15.63
C TRP A 24 12.03 -4.19 -17.06
N SER A 25 12.38 -5.21 -17.84
CA SER A 25 12.76 -5.06 -19.25
C SER A 25 11.63 -4.46 -20.11
N LYS A 26 10.38 -4.62 -19.68
CA LYS A 26 9.19 -4.08 -20.35
C LYS A 26 8.80 -2.68 -19.85
N CYS A 27 9.46 -2.15 -18.84
CA CYS A 27 9.18 -0.80 -18.33
C CYS A 27 9.93 0.23 -19.18
N HIS A 28 9.19 1.13 -19.82
CA HIS A 28 9.76 2.17 -20.69
C HIS A 28 9.44 3.59 -20.22
N ASN A 29 8.54 3.75 -19.25
CA ASN A 29 8.12 5.05 -18.74
C ASN A 29 7.66 4.96 -17.28
N ARG A 30 7.39 6.13 -16.66
CA ARG A 30 6.95 6.22 -15.25
C ARG A 30 5.68 5.41 -14.97
N LYS A 31 4.73 5.44 -15.91
CA LYS A 31 3.48 4.69 -15.76
C LYS A 31 3.74 3.19 -15.68
N SER A 32 4.55 2.65 -16.58
CA SER A 32 4.83 1.20 -16.60
C SER A 32 5.59 0.73 -15.34
N ILE A 33 6.42 1.58 -14.74
CA ILE A 33 7.05 1.29 -13.44
C ILE A 33 6.00 1.30 -12.33
N MET A 34 5.11 2.30 -12.29
CA MET A 34 4.04 2.34 -11.30
C MET A 34 3.06 1.18 -11.46
N ASP A 35 2.71 0.83 -12.69
CA ASP A 35 1.88 -0.35 -12.96
C ASP A 35 2.54 -1.63 -12.42
N MET A 36 3.84 -1.78 -12.57
CA MET A 36 4.57 -2.89 -11.99
C MET A 36 4.59 -2.83 -10.45
N ALA A 37 4.93 -1.68 -9.87
CA ALA A 37 5.03 -1.48 -8.42
C ALA A 37 3.69 -1.71 -7.70
N LEU A 38 2.57 -1.31 -8.31
CA LEU A 38 1.22 -1.47 -7.78
C LEU A 38 0.63 -2.86 -8.03
N SER A 39 1.35 -3.78 -8.69
CA SER A 39 0.84 -5.14 -8.85
C SER A 39 0.81 -5.87 -7.50
N VAL A 40 -0.19 -6.72 -7.29
CA VAL A 40 -0.42 -7.46 -6.03
C VAL A 40 0.85 -8.14 -5.48
N ARG A 41 1.65 -8.71 -6.38
CA ARG A 41 2.91 -9.38 -6.00
C ARG A 41 4.08 -8.42 -5.76
N ALA A 42 4.09 -7.26 -6.43
CA ALA A 42 5.22 -6.33 -6.35
C ALA A 42 5.12 -5.39 -5.15
N VAL A 43 3.94 -5.07 -4.67
CA VAL A 43 3.76 -4.18 -3.52
C VAL A 43 4.58 -4.64 -2.31
N ASP A 44 4.52 -5.93 -1.99
CA ASP A 44 5.30 -6.52 -0.88
C ASP A 44 6.81 -6.34 -1.10
N TYR A 45 7.28 -6.59 -2.31
CA TYR A 45 8.69 -6.42 -2.68
C TYR A 45 9.12 -4.94 -2.57
N VAL A 46 8.34 -4.02 -3.11
CA VAL A 46 8.64 -2.57 -3.05
C VAL A 46 8.74 -2.09 -1.60
N CYS A 47 7.76 -2.42 -0.76
CA CYS A 47 7.77 -2.03 0.64
C CYS A 47 8.96 -2.63 1.39
N ASN A 48 9.28 -3.90 1.15
CA ASN A 48 10.42 -4.55 1.76
C ASN A 48 11.75 -3.94 1.32
N SER A 49 11.90 -3.60 0.03
CA SER A 49 13.09 -2.93 -0.51
C SER A 49 13.29 -1.55 0.13
N ILE A 50 12.23 -0.77 0.27
CA ILE A 50 12.28 0.55 0.93
C ILE A 50 12.65 0.39 2.40
N ALA A 51 12.02 -0.53 3.13
CA ALA A 51 12.30 -0.76 4.55
C ALA A 51 13.75 -1.20 4.82
N LYS A 52 14.38 -1.89 3.87
CA LYS A 52 15.77 -2.30 3.94
C LYS A 52 16.76 -1.24 3.41
N GLY A 53 16.26 -0.14 2.89
CA GLY A 53 17.08 0.90 2.27
C GLY A 53 17.78 0.48 0.98
N TRP A 54 17.36 -0.62 0.36
CA TRP A 54 18.06 -1.17 -0.82
C TRP A 54 17.95 -0.25 -2.03
N ALA A 55 16.78 0.25 -2.33
CA ALA A 55 16.58 1.07 -3.52
C ALA A 55 17.16 2.50 -3.38
N SER A 56 17.71 2.85 -2.22
CA SER A 56 18.10 4.22 -1.90
C SER A 56 17.00 5.24 -2.28
N LEU A 57 15.75 4.82 -2.23
CA LEU A 57 14.59 5.64 -2.52
C LEU A 57 14.20 6.44 -1.28
N CYS A 58 14.16 7.75 -1.42
CA CYS A 58 13.61 8.65 -0.42
C CYS A 58 12.25 9.19 -0.87
N GLU A 59 11.56 9.85 0.04
CA GLU A 59 10.26 10.48 -0.22
C GLU A 59 10.33 11.46 -1.38
N GLU A 60 11.38 12.28 -1.43
CA GLU A 60 11.59 13.31 -2.45
C GLU A 60 11.75 12.71 -3.85
N ASP A 61 12.50 11.61 -3.97
CA ASP A 61 12.69 10.91 -5.25
C ASP A 61 11.36 10.36 -5.78
N ILE A 62 10.57 9.74 -4.91
CA ILE A 62 9.27 9.19 -5.29
C ILE A 62 8.31 10.31 -5.70
N LYS A 63 8.24 11.39 -4.94
CA LYS A 63 7.38 12.54 -5.25
C LYS A 63 7.79 13.23 -6.57
N ARG A 64 9.10 13.42 -6.77
CA ARG A 64 9.62 14.04 -8.00
C ARG A 64 9.30 13.22 -9.24
N ASP A 65 9.56 11.91 -9.18
CA ASP A 65 9.50 11.07 -10.37
C ASP A 65 8.12 10.46 -10.61
N PHE A 66 7.34 10.24 -9.55
CA PHE A 66 6.05 9.55 -9.62
C PHE A 66 4.86 10.37 -9.08
N GLY A 67 5.01 11.67 -8.83
CA GLY A 67 3.97 12.51 -8.24
C GLY A 67 2.61 12.47 -8.95
N ARG A 68 2.59 12.19 -10.26
CA ARG A 68 1.35 12.03 -11.04
C ARG A 68 0.62 10.73 -10.82
N PHE A 69 1.24 9.77 -10.11
CA PHE A 69 0.73 8.41 -9.92
C PHE A 69 0.53 8.04 -8.45
N ILE A 70 0.72 8.98 -7.54
CA ILE A 70 0.57 8.78 -6.10
C ILE A 70 -0.49 9.71 -5.52
N ASN A 71 -0.82 9.53 -4.25
CA ASN A 71 -1.71 10.41 -3.48
C ASN A 71 -3.10 10.60 -4.13
N GLY A 72 -3.72 9.49 -4.56
CA GLY A 72 -5.06 9.48 -5.14
C GLY A 72 -5.12 9.80 -6.65
N ASN A 73 -4.00 10.15 -7.27
CA ASN A 73 -3.97 10.55 -8.69
C ASN A 73 -4.01 9.35 -9.66
N TYR A 74 -3.72 8.16 -9.19
CA TYR A 74 -3.68 6.97 -10.03
C TYR A 74 -4.03 5.71 -9.24
N ALA A 75 -4.85 4.86 -9.83
CA ALA A 75 -5.11 3.52 -9.36
C ALA A 75 -4.85 2.52 -10.48
N ARG A 76 -4.21 1.40 -10.16
CA ARG A 76 -4.04 0.29 -11.07
C ARG A 76 -5.13 -0.75 -10.85
N ASP A 77 -5.75 -1.22 -11.92
CA ASP A 77 -6.58 -2.43 -11.90
C ASP A 77 -5.68 -3.67 -11.99
N CYS A 78 -5.81 -4.53 -11.00
CA CYS A 78 -5.08 -5.80 -10.87
C CYS A 78 -6.03 -7.00 -11.02
N GLY A 79 -6.92 -6.97 -12.02
CA GLY A 79 -7.90 -8.03 -12.25
C GLY A 79 -9.08 -7.97 -11.27
N GLY A 80 -9.68 -6.79 -11.12
CA GLY A 80 -10.78 -6.50 -10.21
C GLY A 80 -10.35 -5.97 -8.84
N TYR A 81 -9.03 -5.92 -8.57
CA TYR A 81 -8.48 -5.30 -7.36
C TYR A 81 -7.82 -3.97 -7.71
N LEU A 82 -8.37 -2.86 -7.22
CA LEU A 82 -7.77 -1.55 -7.42
C LEU A 82 -6.68 -1.31 -6.39
N SER A 83 -5.47 -0.96 -6.86
CA SER A 83 -4.29 -0.70 -6.05
C SER A 83 -3.82 0.74 -6.22
N GLU A 84 -3.58 1.41 -5.11
CA GLU A 84 -3.08 2.79 -5.03
C GLU A 84 -1.88 2.92 -4.10
N MET A 85 -1.11 4.00 -4.33
CA MET A 85 0.03 4.36 -3.49
C MET A 85 -0.07 5.82 -3.03
N TYR A 86 0.20 6.04 -1.76
CA TYR A 86 0.42 7.35 -1.16
C TYR A 86 1.86 7.45 -0.68
N CYS A 87 2.49 8.60 -0.89
CA CYS A 87 3.86 8.82 -0.46
C CYS A 87 4.00 10.20 0.21
N GLY A 88 4.55 10.21 1.42
CA GLY A 88 4.74 11.42 2.20
C GLY A 88 3.44 12.19 2.44
N TYR A 89 2.36 11.47 2.69
CA TYR A 89 1.03 12.00 2.92
C TYR A 89 0.71 12.05 4.42
N SER A 90 -0.05 13.06 4.81
CA SER A 90 -0.69 13.16 6.12
C SER A 90 -2.11 13.67 5.93
N GLY A 91 -3.05 13.17 6.72
CA GLY A 91 -4.45 13.58 6.65
C GLY A 91 -5.41 12.40 6.55
N GLU A 92 -6.63 12.67 6.09
CA GLU A 92 -7.71 11.69 6.02
C GLU A 92 -7.87 11.13 4.61
N ILE A 93 -8.10 9.81 4.50
CA ILE A 93 -8.35 9.09 3.26
C ILE A 93 -9.63 8.26 3.43
N VAL A 94 -10.68 8.57 2.69
CA VAL A 94 -11.84 7.69 2.55
C VAL A 94 -11.49 6.65 1.48
N TYR A 95 -11.19 5.42 1.90
CA TYR A 95 -10.63 4.42 0.99
C TYR A 95 -11.65 3.38 0.54
N ARG A 96 -12.06 3.47 -0.72
CA ARG A 96 -13.09 2.62 -1.35
C ARG A 96 -12.52 1.58 -2.31
N LYS A 97 -11.20 1.39 -2.32
CA LYS A 97 -10.50 0.44 -3.18
C LYS A 97 -9.94 -0.73 -2.36
N THR A 98 -9.21 -1.64 -2.99
CA THR A 98 -8.84 -2.91 -2.35
C THR A 98 -7.45 -2.88 -1.71
N ILE A 99 -6.45 -2.28 -2.38
CA ILE A 99 -5.05 -2.31 -1.95
C ILE A 99 -4.54 -0.88 -1.82
N LEU A 100 -4.09 -0.53 -0.61
CA LEU A 100 -3.50 0.77 -0.28
C LEU A 100 -2.05 0.59 0.16
N THR A 101 -1.14 1.30 -0.49
CA THR A 101 0.27 1.33 -0.09
C THR A 101 0.62 2.71 0.45
N LEU A 102 1.14 2.78 1.66
CA LEU A 102 1.57 3.99 2.34
C LEU A 102 3.09 3.98 2.52
N ILE A 103 3.78 4.92 1.88
CA ILE A 103 5.24 5.04 1.91
C ILE A 103 5.61 6.39 2.52
N PHE A 104 6.40 6.39 3.59
CA PHE A 104 6.81 7.60 4.31
C PHE A 104 5.66 8.52 4.76
N CYS A 105 4.45 7.96 4.87
CA CYS A 105 3.29 8.68 5.37
C CYS A 105 3.40 8.84 6.89
N LYS A 106 2.88 9.94 7.45
CA LYS A 106 3.02 10.22 8.88
C LYS A 106 1.70 9.96 9.63
N ASP A 107 0.89 10.96 9.81
CA ASP A 107 -0.36 10.86 10.53
C ASP A 107 -1.50 10.69 9.54
N VAL A 108 -1.92 9.46 9.29
CA VAL A 108 -2.96 9.14 8.31
C VAL A 108 -4.15 8.48 8.99
N LYS A 109 -5.32 9.06 8.79
CA LYS A 109 -6.59 8.45 9.16
C LYS A 109 -7.23 7.83 7.92
N ILE A 110 -7.49 6.53 7.97
CA ILE A 110 -8.10 5.79 6.86
C ILE A 110 -9.53 5.43 7.27
N ILE A 111 -10.48 5.92 6.51
CA ILE A 111 -11.90 5.58 6.67
C ILE A 111 -12.23 4.49 5.65
N VAL A 112 -12.58 3.31 6.16
CA VAL A 112 -12.97 2.16 5.35
C VAL A 112 -14.49 2.07 5.34
N PRO A 113 -15.14 2.09 4.17
CA PRO A 113 -16.59 1.95 4.08
C PRO A 113 -17.08 0.67 4.71
N LYS A 114 -18.29 0.71 5.27
CA LYS A 114 -18.92 -0.43 5.92
C LYS A 114 -19.01 -1.63 4.96
N GLY A 115 -18.63 -2.80 5.46
CA GLY A 115 -18.59 -4.04 4.67
C GLY A 115 -17.42 -4.17 3.69
N HIS A 116 -16.52 -3.18 3.61
CA HIS A 116 -15.33 -3.26 2.76
C HIS A 116 -14.18 -4.03 3.43
N ILE A 117 -13.40 -4.69 2.58
CA ILE A 117 -12.16 -5.34 2.97
C ILE A 117 -11.01 -4.63 2.25
N VAL A 118 -10.04 -4.14 3.02
CA VAL A 118 -8.88 -3.44 2.48
C VAL A 118 -7.59 -4.15 2.90
N GLN A 119 -6.63 -4.22 1.98
CA GLN A 119 -5.24 -4.60 2.26
C GLN A 119 -4.38 -3.32 2.30
N ILE A 120 -3.66 -3.13 3.38
CA ILE A 120 -2.86 -1.93 3.61
C ILE A 120 -1.41 -2.34 3.84
N TYR A 121 -0.51 -1.74 3.08
CA TYR A 121 0.93 -1.92 3.21
C TYR A 121 1.53 -0.60 3.69
N VAL A 122 2.27 -0.63 4.79
CA VAL A 122 2.84 0.57 5.41
C VAL A 122 4.34 0.42 5.54
N VAL A 123 5.10 1.36 4.99
CA VAL A 123 6.55 1.46 5.14
C VAL A 123 6.96 2.89 5.41
N GLY A 124 7.79 3.06 6.41
CA GLY A 124 8.33 4.37 6.82
C GLY A 124 8.36 4.53 8.33
N GLU A 125 9.50 4.98 8.82
CA GLU A 125 9.70 5.21 10.24
C GLU A 125 8.81 6.36 10.75
N GLY A 126 8.19 6.15 11.92
CA GLY A 126 7.34 7.15 12.56
C GLY A 126 5.96 7.33 11.93
N SER A 127 5.47 6.36 11.15
CA SER A 127 4.12 6.38 10.61
C SER A 127 3.09 6.06 11.70
N ASN A 128 2.06 6.92 11.85
CA ASN A 128 0.91 6.71 12.71
C ASN A 128 -0.33 6.55 11.82
N ILE A 129 -0.94 5.38 11.84
CA ILE A 129 -2.09 5.07 10.99
C ILE A 129 -3.28 4.78 11.91
N THR A 130 -4.36 5.52 11.73
CA THR A 130 -5.63 5.31 12.44
C THR A 130 -6.65 4.76 11.46
N LEU A 131 -7.25 3.63 11.80
CA LEU A 131 -8.26 2.94 10.99
C LEU A 131 -9.65 3.18 11.59
N CYS A 132 -10.57 3.64 10.77
CA CYS A 132 -11.95 3.87 11.18
C CYS A 132 -12.90 3.19 10.20
N SER A 133 -14.03 2.70 10.68
CA SER A 133 -15.14 2.35 9.81
C SER A 133 -15.95 3.61 9.48
N GLU A 134 -16.41 3.73 8.23
CA GLU A 134 -17.34 4.79 7.84
C GLU A 134 -18.63 4.65 8.67
N ASP A 135 -18.97 5.68 9.42
CA ASP A 135 -20.21 5.70 10.18
C ASP A 135 -21.35 6.03 9.22
N ASN A 136 -22.14 5.01 8.87
CA ASN A 136 -23.35 5.18 8.08
C ASN A 136 -24.54 5.58 8.99
N SER A 137 -24.38 6.66 9.73
CA SER A 137 -25.41 7.20 10.64
C SER A 137 -26.74 7.60 9.95
N GLY A 138 -26.86 7.41 8.65
CA GLY A 138 -28.07 7.71 7.86
C GLY A 138 -28.87 6.50 7.34
N ILE A 139 -28.35 5.26 7.52
CA ILE A 139 -29.09 4.05 7.11
C ILE A 139 -29.41 3.26 8.37
N SER A 140 -30.70 3.06 8.66
CA SER A 140 -31.10 2.30 9.84
C SER A 140 -30.54 0.88 9.74
N LEU A 141 -29.94 0.37 10.83
CA LEU A 141 -29.43 -1.00 10.92
C LEU A 141 -30.48 -2.04 10.54
N ASP A 142 -31.76 -1.75 10.73
CA ASP A 142 -32.89 -2.61 10.39
C ASP A 142 -33.12 -2.76 8.88
N GLU A 143 -32.87 -1.73 8.09
CA GLU A 143 -32.97 -1.80 6.63
C GLU A 143 -31.84 -2.62 6.00
N MET A 144 -30.64 -2.59 6.61
CA MET A 144 -29.48 -3.39 6.17
C MET A 144 -29.56 -4.85 6.65
N ALA A 145 -30.01 -5.09 7.88
CA ALA A 145 -30.11 -6.43 8.47
C ALA A 145 -31.08 -7.34 7.71
N ASN A 146 -32.13 -6.76 7.11
CA ASN A 146 -33.09 -7.51 6.31
C ASN A 146 -32.60 -7.89 4.91
N LYS A 147 -31.46 -7.37 4.45
CA LYS A 147 -30.94 -7.58 3.09
C LYS A 147 -29.64 -8.38 3.01
N MET A 148 -28.83 -8.48 4.09
CA MET A 148 -27.56 -9.19 4.08
C MET A 148 -27.22 -9.84 5.44
N PRO A 149 -26.55 -11.01 5.46
CA PRO A 149 -26.04 -11.60 6.71
C PRO A 149 -25.09 -10.64 7.42
N CYS A 150 -25.17 -10.55 8.76
CA CYS A 150 -24.35 -9.63 9.59
C CYS A 150 -22.83 -9.68 9.35
N SER A 151 -22.30 -10.81 8.87
CA SER A 151 -20.88 -10.97 8.53
C SER A 151 -20.42 -10.09 7.37
N TYR A 152 -21.30 -9.61 6.52
CA TYR A 152 -21.00 -8.71 5.41
C TYR A 152 -21.01 -7.22 5.79
N LEU A 153 -21.45 -6.90 7.00
CA LEU A 153 -21.51 -5.52 7.48
C LEU A 153 -20.23 -5.09 8.22
N GLU A 154 -19.34 -6.03 8.55
CA GLU A 154 -18.10 -5.74 9.26
C GLU A 154 -17.01 -5.30 8.28
N SER A 155 -16.48 -4.09 8.47
CA SER A 155 -15.30 -3.63 7.75
C SER A 155 -14.06 -4.34 8.24
N LYS A 156 -13.15 -4.72 7.34
CA LYS A 156 -11.90 -5.43 7.68
C LYS A 156 -10.71 -4.77 7.04
N ALA A 157 -9.64 -4.64 7.81
CA ALA A 157 -8.34 -4.18 7.33
C ALA A 157 -7.25 -5.21 7.62
N TYR A 158 -6.54 -5.62 6.59
CA TYR A 158 -5.33 -6.44 6.70
C TYR A 158 -4.13 -5.53 6.50
N VAL A 159 -3.42 -5.24 7.58
CA VAL A 159 -2.30 -4.29 7.59
C VAL A 159 -0.99 -5.05 7.64
N THR A 160 -0.10 -4.80 6.68
CA THR A 160 1.28 -5.30 6.70
C THR A 160 2.22 -4.12 6.88
N THR A 161 3.01 -4.14 7.97
CA THR A 161 3.99 -3.09 8.26
C THR A 161 5.40 -3.58 7.96
N TYR A 162 6.25 -2.68 7.46
CA TYR A 162 7.64 -2.94 7.11
C TYR A 162 8.55 -1.97 7.85
N GLY A 163 9.60 -2.51 8.48
CA GLY A 163 10.51 -1.73 9.29
C GLY A 163 9.99 -1.47 10.72
N GLU A 164 10.63 -0.54 11.39
CA GLU A 164 10.35 -0.18 12.78
C GLU A 164 9.56 1.14 12.86
N GLY A 165 8.94 1.41 14.02
CA GLY A 165 8.32 2.70 14.32
C GLY A 165 6.96 2.96 13.66
N VAL A 166 6.35 1.98 12.99
CA VAL A 166 4.97 2.09 12.50
C VAL A 166 3.99 1.80 13.63
N ARG A 167 3.05 2.71 13.85
CA ARG A 167 1.98 2.58 14.85
C ARG A 167 0.64 2.46 14.16
N ILE A 168 -0.15 1.46 14.56
CA ILE A 168 -1.50 1.24 14.04
C ILE A 168 -2.47 1.33 15.22
N SER A 169 -3.52 2.11 15.06
CA SER A 169 -4.66 2.21 15.97
C SER A 169 -5.97 2.08 15.20
N ASP A 170 -7.06 1.77 15.89
CA ASP A 170 -8.40 1.71 15.31
C ASP A 170 -9.44 2.30 16.27
N ASP A 171 -10.64 2.56 15.75
CA ASP A 171 -11.77 3.13 16.50
C ASP A 171 -12.68 2.06 17.13
N GLY A 172 -12.31 0.80 17.07
CA GLY A 172 -13.09 -0.33 17.58
C GLY A 172 -14.26 -0.77 16.66
N ASN A 173 -14.54 -0.05 15.57
CA ASN A 173 -15.63 -0.36 14.63
C ASN A 173 -15.15 -1.09 13.38
N ILE A 174 -13.86 -1.35 13.27
CA ILE A 174 -13.23 -2.07 12.17
C ILE A 174 -12.41 -3.23 12.69
N ARG A 175 -12.52 -4.38 12.06
CA ARG A 175 -11.68 -5.53 12.42
C ARG A 175 -10.32 -5.44 11.76
N VAL A 176 -9.26 -5.31 12.58
CA VAL A 176 -7.90 -5.11 12.09
C VAL A 176 -7.05 -6.36 12.32
N HIS A 177 -6.36 -6.81 11.27
CA HIS A 177 -5.36 -7.87 11.32
C HIS A 177 -4.00 -7.29 10.96
N ILE A 178 -3.03 -7.36 11.86
CA ILE A 178 -1.70 -6.75 11.67
C ILE A 178 -0.65 -7.86 11.50
N ALA A 179 0.14 -7.75 10.45
CA ALA A 179 1.35 -8.54 10.21
C ALA A 179 2.56 -7.61 10.16
N ASN A 180 3.56 -7.87 11.00
CA ASN A 180 4.80 -7.10 11.03
C ASN A 180 5.90 -7.86 10.30
N LYS A 181 6.42 -7.27 9.22
CA LYS A 181 7.59 -7.75 8.50
C LYS A 181 8.80 -6.93 8.93
N CYS A 182 9.37 -7.25 10.11
CA CYS A 182 10.66 -6.69 10.51
C CYS A 182 11.73 -7.11 9.52
N GLY A 183 12.47 -6.13 9.00
CA GLY A 183 13.60 -6.35 8.10
C GLY A 183 14.77 -7.08 8.74
N LYS A 184 14.58 -8.33 9.17
CA LYS A 184 15.72 -9.19 9.48
C LYS A 184 16.49 -9.39 8.18
N LYS A 185 17.80 -9.08 8.20
CA LYS A 185 18.80 -9.51 7.22
C LYS A 185 18.76 -11.04 7.14
N GLY A 186 17.86 -11.58 6.37
CA GLY A 186 17.72 -13.00 6.11
C GLY A 186 17.54 -13.14 4.62
N GLY A 187 18.61 -13.59 3.92
CA GLY A 187 18.55 -13.85 2.50
C GLY A 187 17.41 -14.82 2.21
N TYR A 188 16.64 -14.53 1.19
CA TYR A 188 15.84 -15.53 0.53
C TYR A 188 16.83 -16.58 -0.01
N LYS A 189 16.92 -17.72 0.65
CA LYS A 189 17.46 -18.92 0.02
C LYS A 189 16.38 -19.38 -0.96
N VAL A 190 16.75 -19.38 -2.22
CA VAL A 190 16.03 -20.05 -3.30
C VAL A 190 15.94 -21.53 -2.98
#